data_6e89e1d66cdb112a4b151d9fdf239f90
#
_entry.id   6e89e1d66cdb112a4b151d9fdf239f90
#
_cell.length_a   1.000
_cell.length_b   1.000
_cell.length_c   1.000
_cell.angle_alpha   90.00
_cell.angle_beta   90.00
_cell.angle_gamma   90.00
#
_symmetry.space_group_name_H-M   'P 1'
#
loop_
_entity.id
_entity.type
_entity.pdbx_description
1 polymer ?
#
loop_
_entity_poly.entity_id
_entity_poly.type
_entity_poly.pdbx_seq_one_letter_code
_entity_poly.pdbx_strand_id
1 'polypeptide(L)'
;MSVGSTRKGFTQAKFNDEASNVIFGEIFILSGAVGFYYSDWYIFGGMIIGLIVCMFIPIINIIMSVVLSCLWAITGATVVCFFQDVNISDPSNFIENLITVFTTPASQVVGGLLFLSGLGLHLGAIEWTRDVGDSDERNFS
;
A
#
# COMPACT_ATOMS: atom_id res chain seq x y z
N MET A 1 4.59 35.91 -2.64
CA MET A 1 4.63 34.49 -2.17
C MET A 1 5.53 34.43 -0.93
N SER A 2 5.06 33.85 0.18
CA SER A 2 5.88 33.79 1.39
C SER A 2 6.81 32.57 1.30
N VAL A 3 8.07 32.71 1.78
CA VAL A 3 9.09 31.64 1.80
C VAL A 3 8.57 30.38 2.50
N GLY A 4 7.67 30.54 3.47
CA GLY A 4 7.04 29.41 4.18
C GLY A 4 6.11 28.54 3.32
N SER A 5 5.40 29.14 2.36
CA SER A 5 4.51 28.40 1.45
C SER A 5 5.30 27.57 0.42
N THR A 6 6.39 28.14 -0.08
CA THR A 6 7.30 27.44 -1.04
C THR A 6 7.99 26.24 -0.39
N ARG A 7 8.41 26.38 0.88
CA ARG A 7 9.07 25.28 1.62
C ARG A 7 8.12 24.13 1.93
N LYS A 8 6.86 24.45 2.28
CA LYS A 8 5.81 23.43 2.48
C LYS A 8 5.52 22.65 1.20
N GLY A 9 5.38 23.35 0.06
CA GLY A 9 5.13 22.72 -1.23
C GLY A 9 6.27 21.79 -1.65
N PHE A 10 7.52 22.19 -1.45
CA PHE A 10 8.69 21.34 -1.77
C PHE A 10 8.74 20.07 -0.90
N THR A 11 8.45 20.19 0.40
CA THR A 11 8.44 19.02 1.31
C THR A 11 7.31 18.06 0.95
N GLN A 12 6.13 18.59 0.58
CA GLN A 12 4.99 17.78 0.17
C GLN A 12 5.28 17.05 -1.14
N ALA A 13 5.81 17.74 -2.15
CA ALA A 13 6.16 17.13 -3.43
C ALA A 13 7.18 15.98 -3.26
N LYS A 14 8.20 16.18 -2.41
CA LYS A 14 9.18 15.14 -2.12
C LYS A 14 8.54 13.94 -1.42
N PHE A 15 7.63 14.17 -0.46
CA PHE A 15 6.91 13.10 0.22
C PHE A 15 6.04 12.31 -0.76
N ASN A 16 5.33 12.99 -1.67
CA ASN A 16 4.49 12.35 -2.67
C ASN A 16 5.31 11.49 -3.65
N ASP A 17 6.50 11.94 -4.01
CA ASP A 17 7.44 11.18 -4.86
C ASP A 17 7.98 9.93 -4.15
N GLU A 18 8.38 10.06 -2.88
CA GLU A 18 8.81 8.92 -2.07
C GLU A 18 7.65 7.92 -1.85
N ALA A 19 6.44 8.39 -1.62
CA ALA A 19 5.25 7.56 -1.44
C ALA A 19 4.89 6.78 -2.72
N SER A 20 5.04 7.39 -3.90
CA SER A 20 4.82 6.71 -5.18
C SER A 20 5.80 5.55 -5.39
N ASN A 21 7.06 5.71 -5.02
CA ASN A 21 8.07 4.64 -5.09
C ASN A 21 7.70 3.44 -4.21
N VAL A 22 7.12 3.67 -3.03
CA VAL A 22 6.64 2.58 -2.16
C VAL A 22 5.53 1.79 -2.83
N ILE A 23 4.53 2.47 -3.40
CA ILE A 23 3.45 1.78 -4.13
C ILE A 23 3.97 0.97 -5.32
N PHE A 24 4.89 1.52 -6.11
CA PHE A 24 5.50 0.74 -7.20
C PHE A 24 6.21 -0.51 -6.68
N GLY A 25 6.92 -0.41 -5.55
CA GLY A 25 7.53 -1.56 -4.89
C GLY A 25 6.50 -2.60 -4.46
N GLU A 26 5.39 -2.18 -3.86
CA GLU A 26 4.28 -3.05 -3.46
C GLU A 26 3.61 -3.74 -4.65
N ILE A 27 3.35 -3.01 -5.73
CA ILE A 27 2.81 -3.57 -6.98
C ILE A 27 3.74 -4.66 -7.51
N PHE A 28 5.06 -4.41 -7.51
CA PHE A 28 6.04 -5.36 -7.99
C PHE A 28 6.07 -6.63 -7.12
N ILE A 29 6.09 -6.47 -5.79
CA ILE A 29 6.11 -7.60 -4.84
C ILE A 29 4.81 -8.41 -4.95
N LEU A 30 3.65 -7.75 -4.99
CA LEU A 30 2.36 -8.43 -5.10
C LEU A 30 2.23 -9.18 -6.42
N SER A 31 2.60 -8.54 -7.52
CA SER A 31 2.60 -9.17 -8.84
C SER A 31 3.57 -10.35 -8.91
N GLY A 32 4.75 -10.20 -8.27
CA GLY A 32 5.74 -11.26 -8.16
C GLY A 32 5.22 -12.47 -7.38
N ALA A 33 4.56 -12.23 -6.25
CA ALA A 33 3.96 -13.29 -5.44
C ALA A 33 2.88 -14.06 -6.22
N VAL A 34 1.99 -13.35 -6.93
CA VAL A 34 0.94 -13.97 -7.73
C VAL A 34 1.52 -14.72 -8.94
N GLY A 35 2.44 -14.10 -9.68
CA GLY A 35 3.12 -14.74 -10.81
C GLY A 35 3.89 -15.98 -10.42
N PHE A 36 4.57 -15.94 -9.26
CA PHE A 36 5.27 -17.10 -8.69
C PHE A 36 4.29 -18.21 -8.28
N TYR A 37 3.19 -17.86 -7.64
CA TYR A 37 2.16 -18.84 -7.23
C TYR A 37 1.59 -19.60 -8.43
N TYR A 38 1.30 -18.91 -9.54
CA TYR A 38 0.81 -19.52 -10.76
C TYR A 38 1.94 -20.06 -11.67
N SER A 39 3.20 -19.81 -11.34
CA SER A 39 4.38 -20.16 -12.16
C SER A 39 4.28 -19.63 -13.60
N ASP A 40 3.72 -18.43 -13.77
CA ASP A 40 3.41 -17.85 -15.07
C ASP A 40 3.85 -16.37 -15.18
N TRP A 41 4.78 -16.10 -16.10
CA TRP A 41 5.30 -14.77 -16.37
C TRP A 41 4.29 -13.82 -17.01
N TYR A 42 3.31 -14.34 -17.74
CA TYR A 42 2.25 -13.52 -18.33
C TYR A 42 1.32 -12.98 -17.25
N ILE A 43 1.03 -13.79 -16.23
CA ILE A 43 0.26 -13.35 -15.05
C ILE A 43 1.03 -12.27 -14.29
N PHE A 44 2.34 -12.45 -14.06
CA PHE A 44 3.19 -11.43 -13.44
C PHE A 44 3.13 -10.10 -14.21
N GLY A 45 3.43 -10.12 -15.50
CA GLY A 45 3.40 -8.92 -16.34
C GLY A 45 2.02 -8.28 -16.45
N GLY A 46 0.98 -9.09 -16.62
CA GLY A 46 -0.41 -8.62 -16.69
C GLY A 46 -0.87 -7.95 -15.39
N MET A 47 -0.47 -8.50 -14.22
CA MET A 47 -0.75 -7.91 -12.91
C MET A 47 -0.06 -6.54 -12.73
N ILE A 48 1.22 -6.41 -13.11
CA ILE A 48 1.93 -5.12 -13.03
C ILE A 48 1.19 -4.08 -13.86
N ILE A 49 0.92 -4.36 -15.13
CA ILE A 49 0.25 -3.42 -16.03
C ILE A 49 -1.15 -3.10 -15.51
N GLY A 50 -1.92 -4.10 -15.10
CA GLY A 50 -3.27 -3.92 -14.59
C GLY A 50 -3.31 -3.04 -13.34
N LEU A 51 -2.42 -3.28 -12.38
CA LEU A 51 -2.36 -2.49 -11.14
C LEU A 51 -1.90 -1.05 -11.41
N ILE A 52 -0.93 -0.84 -12.31
CA ILE A 52 -0.51 0.51 -12.72
C ILE A 52 -1.68 1.26 -13.37
N VAL A 53 -2.41 0.64 -14.29
CA VAL A 53 -3.59 1.26 -14.91
C VAL A 53 -4.65 1.60 -13.86
N CYS A 54 -4.86 0.73 -12.87
CA CYS A 54 -5.79 0.97 -11.76
C CYS A 54 -5.42 2.22 -10.93
N MET A 55 -4.14 2.55 -10.80
CA MET A 55 -3.71 3.76 -10.08
C MET A 55 -4.20 5.06 -10.72
N PHE A 56 -4.41 5.09 -12.04
CA PHE A 56 -4.90 6.28 -12.74
C PHE A 56 -6.44 6.45 -12.66
N ILE A 57 -7.14 5.48 -12.11
CA ILE A 57 -8.59 5.57 -11.90
C ILE A 57 -8.86 5.98 -10.45
N PRO A 58 -9.31 7.23 -10.17
CA PRO A 58 -9.32 7.78 -8.81
C PRO A 58 -10.08 6.92 -7.78
N ILE A 59 -11.23 6.38 -8.15
CA ILE A 59 -12.04 5.54 -7.26
C ILE A 59 -11.32 4.22 -6.95
N ILE A 60 -10.75 3.58 -7.96
CA ILE A 60 -10.01 2.33 -7.81
C ILE A 60 -8.75 2.55 -6.97
N ASN A 61 -8.05 3.66 -7.19
CA ASN A 61 -6.86 4.02 -6.44
C ASN A 61 -7.14 4.17 -4.94
N ILE A 62 -8.25 4.81 -4.55
CA ILE A 62 -8.66 4.90 -3.15
C ILE A 62 -8.93 3.50 -2.55
N ILE A 63 -9.65 2.66 -3.26
CA ILE A 63 -9.95 1.28 -2.82
C ILE A 63 -8.64 0.48 -2.67
N MET A 64 -7.75 0.56 -3.65
CA MET A 64 -6.44 -0.08 -3.62
C MET A 64 -5.60 0.38 -2.42
N SER A 65 -5.59 1.67 -2.12
CA SER A 65 -4.89 2.24 -0.97
C SER A 65 -5.38 1.65 0.36
N VAL A 66 -6.68 1.51 0.53
CA VAL A 66 -7.27 0.88 1.72
C VAL A 66 -6.90 -0.61 1.80
N VAL A 67 -7.03 -1.34 0.69
CA VAL A 67 -6.71 -2.77 0.63
C VAL A 67 -5.22 -3.02 0.96
N LEU A 68 -4.30 -2.27 0.35
CA LEU A 68 -2.87 -2.40 0.61
C LEU A 68 -2.53 -2.04 2.06
N SER A 69 -3.15 -1.01 2.62
CA SER A 69 -2.97 -0.65 4.04
C SER A 69 -3.48 -1.75 4.98
N CYS A 70 -4.59 -2.40 4.65
CA CYS A 70 -5.07 -3.58 5.38
C CYS A 70 -4.09 -4.75 5.30
N LEU A 71 -3.49 -5.01 4.14
CA LEU A 71 -2.47 -6.05 3.99
C LEU A 71 -1.25 -5.79 4.86
N TRP A 72 -0.78 -4.53 4.95
CA TRP A 72 0.29 -4.13 5.86
C TRP A 72 -0.09 -4.36 7.33
N ALA A 73 -1.31 -3.99 7.72
CA ALA A 73 -1.81 -4.21 9.07
C ALA A 73 -1.84 -5.70 9.45
N ILE A 74 -2.37 -6.53 8.56
CA ILE A 74 -2.45 -7.99 8.78
C ILE A 74 -1.04 -8.59 8.87
N THR A 75 -0.14 -8.21 7.95
CA THR A 75 1.24 -8.71 7.94
C THR A 75 1.97 -8.35 9.23
N GLY A 76 1.90 -7.08 9.65
CA GLY A 76 2.56 -6.66 10.88
C GLY A 76 1.97 -7.29 12.13
N ALA A 77 0.65 -7.41 12.21
CA ALA A 77 -0.01 -8.07 13.32
C ALA A 77 0.36 -9.56 13.39
N THR A 78 0.46 -10.25 12.26
CA THR A 78 0.89 -11.65 12.18
C THR A 78 2.35 -11.82 12.63
N VAL A 79 3.24 -10.92 12.20
CA VAL A 79 4.64 -10.92 12.62
C VAL A 79 4.76 -10.77 14.15
N VAL A 80 3.98 -9.87 14.76
CA VAL A 80 3.96 -9.69 16.22
C VAL A 80 3.51 -10.98 16.92
N CYS A 81 2.45 -11.62 16.44
CA CYS A 81 1.99 -12.89 17.00
C CYS A 81 3.07 -13.98 16.92
N PHE A 82 3.79 -14.03 15.81
CA PHE A 82 4.90 -14.97 15.65
C PHE A 82 6.02 -14.76 16.69
N PHE A 83 6.38 -13.49 16.96
CA PHE A 83 7.40 -13.19 17.98
C PHE A 83 6.90 -13.33 19.43
N GLN A 84 5.61 -13.39 19.65
CA GLN A 84 5.02 -13.62 20.97
C GLN A 84 4.69 -15.09 21.24
N ASP A 85 5.15 -16.02 20.39
CA ASP A 85 4.81 -17.46 20.46
C ASP A 85 3.29 -17.72 20.56
N VAL A 86 2.49 -16.79 20.04
CA VAL A 86 1.05 -16.98 19.93
C VAL A 86 0.79 -18.12 18.95
N ASN A 87 0.20 -19.19 19.44
CA ASN A 87 -0.06 -20.37 18.63
C ASN A 87 -1.09 -20.03 17.53
N ILE A 88 -0.57 -19.68 16.35
CA ILE A 88 -1.37 -19.58 15.14
C ILE A 88 -1.58 -21.02 14.68
N SER A 89 -2.77 -21.52 14.94
CA SER A 89 -3.17 -22.90 14.63
C SER A 89 -3.10 -23.16 13.11
N ASP A 90 -3.37 -24.39 12.74
CA ASP A 90 -3.32 -24.92 11.39
C ASP A 90 -3.79 -23.90 10.31
N PRO A 91 -3.06 -23.72 9.22
CA PRO A 91 -3.46 -22.86 8.09
C PRO A 91 -4.86 -23.11 7.53
N SER A 92 -5.42 -24.30 7.77
CA SER A 92 -6.83 -24.62 7.43
C SER A 92 -7.85 -23.79 8.20
N ASN A 93 -7.50 -23.23 9.37
CA ASN A 93 -8.38 -22.44 10.24
C ASN A 93 -8.11 -20.92 10.09
N PHE A 94 -8.08 -20.43 8.85
CA PHE A 94 -7.75 -19.05 8.52
C PHE A 94 -8.53 -18.01 9.35
N ILE A 95 -9.83 -18.22 9.54
CA ILE A 95 -10.69 -17.27 10.28
C ILE A 95 -10.32 -17.23 11.77
N GLU A 96 -10.09 -18.38 12.40
CA GLU A 96 -9.70 -18.44 13.82
C GLU A 96 -8.32 -17.82 14.03
N ASN A 97 -7.39 -18.07 13.14
CA ASN A 97 -6.08 -17.46 13.15
C ASN A 97 -6.17 -15.93 13.01
N LEU A 98 -7.01 -15.44 12.11
CA LEU A 98 -7.25 -14.01 11.92
C LEU A 98 -7.85 -13.38 13.19
N ILE A 99 -8.83 -14.00 13.81
CA ILE A 99 -9.42 -13.55 15.08
C ILE A 99 -8.33 -13.48 16.17
N THR A 100 -7.51 -14.51 16.31
CA THR A 100 -6.40 -14.55 17.28
C THR A 100 -5.41 -13.41 17.07
N VAL A 101 -5.02 -13.16 15.82
CA VAL A 101 -4.14 -12.05 15.45
C VAL A 101 -4.75 -10.71 15.86
N PHE A 102 -6.03 -10.49 15.60
CA PHE A 102 -6.69 -9.22 15.91
C PHE A 102 -7.15 -9.07 17.36
N THR A 103 -7.19 -10.11 18.16
CA THR A 103 -7.52 -10.02 19.60
C THR A 103 -6.30 -9.85 20.49
N THR A 104 -5.09 -10.06 19.98
CA THR A 104 -3.85 -9.85 20.73
C THR A 104 -3.54 -8.35 20.85
N PRO A 105 -3.42 -7.77 22.08
CA PRO A 105 -3.28 -6.33 22.25
C PRO A 105 -2.07 -5.70 21.50
N ALA A 106 -0.93 -6.36 21.53
CA ALA A 106 0.26 -5.86 20.82
C ALA A 106 0.09 -5.87 19.30
N SER A 107 -0.60 -6.88 18.76
CA SER A 107 -0.90 -6.97 17.33
C SER A 107 -1.87 -5.88 16.89
N GLN A 108 -2.85 -5.52 17.75
CA GLN A 108 -3.77 -4.41 17.49
C GLN A 108 -3.04 -3.08 17.37
N VAL A 109 -2.09 -2.81 18.28
CA VAL A 109 -1.31 -1.58 18.26
C VAL A 109 -0.42 -1.51 17.01
N VAL A 110 0.35 -2.56 16.75
CA VAL A 110 1.26 -2.60 15.59
C VAL A 110 0.49 -2.61 14.27
N GLY A 111 -0.56 -3.43 14.17
CA GLY A 111 -1.42 -3.48 13.00
C GLY A 111 -2.11 -2.13 12.72
N GLY A 112 -2.62 -1.48 13.77
CA GLY A 112 -3.22 -0.15 13.68
C GLY A 112 -2.22 0.93 13.21
N LEU A 113 -1.01 0.93 13.75
CA LEU A 113 0.05 1.85 13.34
C LEU A 113 0.46 1.62 11.88
N LEU A 114 0.61 0.37 11.46
CA LEU A 114 0.96 0.04 10.07
C LEU A 114 -0.17 0.37 9.11
N PHE A 115 -1.43 0.17 9.51
CA PHE A 115 -2.59 0.61 8.73
C PHE A 115 -2.57 2.12 8.49
N LEU A 116 -2.43 2.91 9.56
CA LEU A 116 -2.42 4.37 9.46
C LEU A 116 -1.21 4.89 8.66
N SER A 117 -0.04 4.31 8.87
CA SER A 117 1.16 4.67 8.13
C SER A 117 1.04 4.30 6.65
N GLY A 118 0.55 3.11 6.35
CA GLY A 118 0.28 2.66 4.98
C GLY A 118 -0.72 3.57 4.29
N LEU A 119 -1.85 3.87 4.96
CA LEU A 119 -2.86 4.76 4.40
C LEU A 119 -2.30 6.17 4.12
N GLY A 120 -1.47 6.71 5.01
CA GLY A 120 -0.80 8.00 4.80
C GLY A 120 0.12 7.99 3.58
N LEU A 121 0.91 6.94 3.40
CA LEU A 121 1.78 6.78 2.22
C LEU A 121 0.96 6.66 0.93
N HIS A 122 -0.09 5.85 0.93
CA HIS A 122 -0.94 5.66 -0.24
C HIS A 122 -1.70 6.93 -0.63
N LEU A 123 -2.17 7.73 0.34
CA LEU A 123 -2.78 9.03 0.05
C LEU A 123 -1.79 10.02 -0.58
N GLY A 124 -0.51 10.02 -0.14
CA GLY A 124 0.54 10.80 -0.77
C GLY A 124 0.77 10.42 -2.24
N ALA A 125 0.73 9.14 -2.56
CA ALA A 125 0.87 8.67 -3.94
C ALA A 125 -0.37 8.99 -4.81
N ILE A 126 -1.57 9.08 -4.24
CA ILE A 126 -2.76 9.57 -4.96
C ILE A 126 -2.58 11.04 -5.38
N GLU A 127 -2.06 11.89 -4.50
CA GLU A 127 -1.73 13.27 -4.85
C GLU A 127 -0.69 13.34 -5.98
N TRP A 128 0.34 12.50 -5.93
CA TRP A 128 1.34 12.43 -7.00
C TRP A 128 0.73 12.11 -8.37
N THR A 129 -0.19 11.14 -8.45
CA THR A 129 -0.86 10.80 -9.72
C THR A 129 -1.71 11.94 -10.28
N ARG A 130 -2.29 12.78 -9.43
CA ARG A 130 -3.04 13.99 -9.84
C ARG A 130 -2.09 15.06 -10.37
N ASP A 131 -0.98 15.32 -9.69
CA ASP A 131 0.00 16.32 -10.08
C ASP A 131 0.60 16.00 -11.46
N VAL A 132 0.86 14.72 -11.75
CA VAL A 132 1.34 14.28 -13.06
C VAL A 132 0.27 14.51 -14.14
N GLY A 133 -1.00 14.17 -13.87
CA GLY A 133 -2.10 14.38 -14.82
C GLY A 133 -2.31 15.85 -15.18
N ASP A 134 -2.32 16.75 -14.18
CA ASP A 134 -2.50 18.18 -14.37
C ASP A 134 -1.32 18.86 -15.11
N SER A 135 -0.13 18.30 -15.05
CA SER A 135 1.04 18.82 -15.75
C SER A 135 0.96 18.61 -17.27
N ASP A 136 0.39 17.50 -17.70
CA ASP A 136 0.21 17.17 -19.11
C ASP A 136 -0.83 18.08 -19.79
N GLU A 137 -1.93 18.39 -19.14
CA GLU A 137 -2.95 19.30 -19.69
C GLU A 137 -2.41 20.71 -19.94
N ARG A 138 -1.49 21.20 -19.10
CA ARG A 138 -0.89 22.54 -19.22
C ARG A 138 0.10 22.67 -20.36
N ASN A 139 0.66 21.56 -20.84
CA ASN A 139 1.64 21.56 -21.94
C ASN A 139 0.98 21.51 -23.32
N PHE A 140 -0.31 21.25 -23.41
CA PHE A 140 -1.08 21.16 -24.67
C PHE A 140 -2.03 22.34 -24.88
N SER A 141 -2.10 23.33 -23.97
CA SER A 141 -2.89 24.57 -24.09
C SER A 141 -2.02 25.76 -24.46
#